data_93513288d656dfbf5542a1bd405dc132
#
_entry.id   93513288d656dfbf5542a1bd405dc132
#
_cell.length_a   1.000
_cell.length_b   1.000
_cell.length_c   1.000
_cell.angle_alpha   90.00
_cell.angle_beta   90.00
_cell.angle_gamma   90.00
#
_symmetry.space_group_name_H-M   'P 1'
#
loop_
_entity.id
_entity.type
_entity.pdbx_description
1 polymer ?
#
loop_
_entity_poly.entity_id
_entity_poly.type
_entity_poly.pdbx_seq_one_letter_code
_entity_poly.pdbx_strand_id
1 'polypeptide(L)'
;SAPVVIADGHHRYAISRTYRDEMRASNSPLAPAAGLTMTYVAELVEEQLSIAAIHRLVASVSPIQMEEILERFYTRVNDSVLSELTLSNMNSEKAICLLRPDGSTTLYSEKLEKFSEVRALDSARLEHAITASIGSLEAAGISYQHGTHEVLEALQAGLAQCAVLIRPVSLAEIRRTADEGLLMPPKSTFFTPKLRTGLAMRPLEVD
;
A
#
# COMPACT_ATOMS: atom_id res chain seq x y z
N SER A 1 -7.03 -18.74 -21.81
CA SER A 1 -7.69 -17.94 -20.77
C SER A 1 -6.80 -16.79 -20.39
N ALA A 2 -7.35 -15.61 -20.18
CA ALA A 2 -6.56 -14.47 -19.73
C ALA A 2 -6.09 -14.71 -18.26
N PRO A 3 -4.88 -14.29 -17.89
CA PRO A 3 -4.43 -14.36 -16.51
C PRO A 3 -5.25 -13.42 -15.63
N VAL A 4 -5.52 -13.82 -14.39
CA VAL A 4 -6.26 -13.03 -13.39
C VAL A 4 -5.38 -12.79 -12.19
N VAL A 5 -5.35 -11.54 -11.72
CA VAL A 5 -4.58 -11.11 -10.55
C VAL A 5 -5.53 -10.77 -9.40
N ILE A 6 -5.23 -11.23 -8.20
CA ILE A 6 -5.99 -10.84 -7.01
C ILE A 6 -5.54 -9.44 -6.59
N ALA A 7 -6.39 -8.44 -6.83
CA ALA A 7 -6.14 -7.05 -6.46
C ALA A 7 -6.42 -6.77 -4.97
N ASP A 8 -7.47 -7.40 -4.42
CA ASP A 8 -7.88 -7.29 -3.01
C ASP A 8 -8.50 -8.61 -2.54
N GLY A 9 -8.45 -8.86 -1.23
CA GLY A 9 -9.06 -10.03 -0.62
C GLY A 9 -8.18 -11.28 -0.59
N HIS A 10 -6.87 -11.15 -0.63
CA HIS A 10 -5.93 -12.28 -0.55
C HIS A 10 -6.21 -13.24 0.63
N HIS A 11 -6.49 -12.69 1.81
CA HIS A 11 -6.84 -13.51 2.98
C HIS A 11 -8.17 -14.24 2.82
N ARG A 12 -9.19 -13.57 2.28
CA ARG A 12 -10.50 -14.19 2.00
C ARG A 12 -10.37 -15.32 0.99
N TYR A 13 -9.57 -15.12 -0.05
CA TYR A 13 -9.26 -16.16 -1.03
C TYR A 13 -8.52 -17.35 -0.40
N ALA A 14 -7.50 -17.09 0.43
CA ALA A 14 -6.74 -18.14 1.13
C ALA A 14 -7.64 -18.98 2.04
N ILE A 15 -8.50 -18.32 2.82
CA ILE A 15 -9.49 -19.00 3.69
C ILE A 15 -10.48 -19.85 2.86
N SER A 16 -11.00 -19.30 1.76
CA SER A 16 -11.90 -20.03 0.87
C SER A 16 -11.22 -21.27 0.27
N ARG A 17 -9.94 -21.16 -0.07
CA ARG A 17 -9.17 -22.30 -0.57
C ARG A 17 -8.96 -23.37 0.50
N THR A 18 -8.61 -22.98 1.72
CA THR A 18 -8.49 -23.92 2.86
C THR A 18 -9.81 -24.62 3.12
N TYR A 19 -10.91 -23.90 3.21
CA TYR A 19 -12.24 -24.46 3.40
C TYR A 19 -12.62 -25.46 2.28
N ARG A 20 -12.36 -25.14 1.02
CA ARG A 20 -12.54 -26.06 -0.10
C ARG A 20 -11.79 -27.38 0.10
N ASP A 21 -10.52 -27.27 0.52
CA ASP A 21 -9.66 -28.44 0.67
C ASP A 21 -10.10 -29.32 1.85
N GLU A 22 -10.57 -28.71 2.96
CA GLU A 22 -11.19 -29.42 4.11
C GLU A 22 -12.47 -30.15 3.69
N MET A 23 -13.36 -29.48 2.95
CA MET A 23 -14.61 -30.11 2.47
C MET A 23 -14.34 -31.28 1.52
N ARG A 24 -13.33 -31.18 0.66
CA ARG A 24 -12.89 -32.28 -0.20
C ARG A 24 -12.31 -33.44 0.59
N ALA A 25 -11.41 -33.17 1.55
CA ALA A 25 -10.78 -34.16 2.37
C ALA A 25 -11.78 -34.97 3.23
N SER A 26 -12.84 -34.31 3.70
CA SER A 26 -13.94 -34.94 4.48
C SER A 26 -15.03 -35.59 3.64
N ASN A 27 -14.91 -35.58 2.30
CA ASN A 27 -15.97 -36.00 1.37
C ASN A 27 -17.34 -35.37 1.68
N SER A 28 -17.31 -34.12 2.10
CA SER A 28 -18.53 -33.35 2.42
C SER A 28 -19.42 -33.16 1.19
N PRO A 29 -20.75 -33.21 1.33
CA PRO A 29 -21.68 -32.86 0.25
C PRO A 29 -21.51 -31.39 -0.18
N LEU A 30 -20.93 -30.54 0.65
CA LEU A 30 -20.63 -29.13 0.33
C LEU A 30 -19.37 -28.95 -0.55
N ALA A 31 -18.59 -30.00 -0.80
CA ALA A 31 -17.33 -29.89 -1.54
C ALA A 31 -17.46 -29.25 -2.93
N PRO A 32 -18.50 -29.52 -3.75
CA PRO A 32 -18.72 -28.83 -5.02
C PRO A 32 -18.96 -27.33 -4.84
N ALA A 33 -19.81 -26.96 -3.89
CA ALA A 33 -20.14 -25.56 -3.59
C ALA A 33 -18.95 -24.81 -2.98
N ALA A 34 -18.18 -25.44 -2.11
CA ALA A 34 -16.95 -24.88 -1.53
C ALA A 34 -15.83 -24.65 -2.58
N GLY A 35 -15.94 -25.31 -3.75
CA GLY A 35 -15.00 -25.14 -4.86
C GLY A 35 -15.13 -23.81 -5.60
N LEU A 36 -16.15 -23.00 -5.30
CA LEU A 36 -16.44 -21.75 -5.95
C LEU A 36 -16.38 -20.59 -4.96
N THR A 37 -15.86 -19.46 -5.40
CA THR A 37 -15.85 -18.22 -4.61
C THR A 37 -16.42 -17.08 -5.44
N MET A 38 -17.19 -16.20 -4.80
CA MET A 38 -17.73 -15.02 -5.47
C MET A 38 -16.62 -13.99 -5.66
N THR A 39 -16.48 -13.52 -6.90
CA THR A 39 -15.38 -12.63 -7.28
C THR A 39 -15.93 -11.52 -8.17
N TYR A 40 -15.53 -10.29 -7.89
CA TYR A 40 -15.69 -9.18 -8.83
C TYR A 40 -14.44 -9.14 -9.73
N VAL A 41 -14.65 -9.13 -11.03
CA VAL A 41 -13.58 -9.05 -12.04
C VAL A 41 -13.68 -7.71 -12.74
N ALA A 42 -12.60 -6.96 -12.76
CA ALA A 42 -12.46 -5.72 -13.50
C ALA A 42 -11.24 -5.80 -14.44
N GLU A 43 -11.28 -5.08 -15.53
CA GLU A 43 -10.09 -4.92 -16.38
C GLU A 43 -9.02 -4.10 -15.63
N LEU A 44 -7.76 -4.44 -15.86
CA LEU A 44 -6.62 -3.72 -15.27
C LEU A 44 -6.31 -2.48 -16.13
N VAL A 45 -7.22 -1.51 -16.11
CA VAL A 45 -7.16 -0.24 -16.83
C VAL A 45 -7.52 0.92 -15.89
N GLU A 46 -6.96 2.12 -16.17
CA GLU A 46 -7.14 3.29 -15.30
C GLU A 46 -8.59 3.77 -15.19
N GLU A 47 -9.39 3.52 -16.23
CA GLU A 47 -10.80 3.90 -16.26
C GLU A 47 -11.67 3.07 -15.32
N GLN A 48 -11.23 1.87 -14.94
CA GLN A 48 -11.99 0.96 -14.07
C GLN A 48 -11.43 0.83 -12.66
N LEU A 49 -10.15 1.15 -12.47
CA LEU A 49 -9.46 0.97 -11.19
C LEU A 49 -8.75 2.25 -10.76
N SER A 50 -9.17 2.79 -9.64
CA SER A 50 -8.43 3.85 -8.95
C SER A 50 -7.56 3.25 -7.85
N ILE A 51 -6.28 3.63 -7.84
CA ILE A 51 -5.31 3.18 -6.85
C ILE A 51 -4.85 4.40 -6.06
N ALA A 52 -5.20 4.44 -4.80
CA ALA A 52 -4.70 5.45 -3.87
C ALA A 52 -3.42 4.98 -3.17
N ALA A 53 -2.58 5.91 -2.80
CA ALA A 53 -1.43 5.65 -1.96
C ALA A 53 -1.86 5.33 -0.52
N ILE A 54 -1.08 4.49 0.14
CA ILE A 54 -1.17 4.28 1.58
C ILE A 54 0.06 4.93 2.20
N HIS A 55 -0.12 6.07 2.84
CA HIS A 55 0.95 6.84 3.46
C HIS A 55 1.40 6.21 4.79
N ARG A 56 2.59 6.58 5.26
CA ARG A 56 3.16 6.07 6.51
C ARG A 56 3.10 7.16 7.58
N LEU A 57 2.35 6.91 8.66
CA LEU A 57 2.41 7.68 9.89
C LEU A 57 3.57 7.13 10.74
N VAL A 58 4.35 8.01 11.34
CA VAL A 58 5.55 7.68 12.11
C VAL A 58 5.39 8.19 13.53
N ALA A 59 5.21 7.30 14.49
CA ALA A 59 4.89 7.66 15.87
C ALA A 59 6.11 7.75 16.79
N SER A 60 7.16 6.95 16.54
CA SER A 60 8.29 6.81 17.46
C SER A 60 9.57 7.52 17.00
N VAL A 61 9.53 8.26 15.90
CA VAL A 61 10.66 8.99 15.33
C VAL A 61 10.25 10.45 15.14
N SER A 62 11.05 11.37 15.64
CA SER A 62 10.79 12.80 15.47
C SER A 62 10.95 13.23 14.00
N PRO A 63 10.34 14.35 13.59
CA PRO A 63 10.52 14.88 12.23
C PRO A 63 11.99 15.08 11.86
N ILE A 64 12.81 15.59 12.77
CA ILE A 64 14.26 15.83 12.56
C ILE A 64 14.99 14.49 12.33
N GLN A 65 14.74 13.48 13.15
CA GLN A 65 15.33 12.17 12.95
C GLN A 65 14.88 11.51 11.65
N MET A 66 13.62 11.71 11.24
CA MET A 66 13.13 11.21 9.96
C MET A 66 13.81 11.92 8.78
N GLU A 67 14.06 13.23 8.88
CA GLU A 67 14.85 13.97 7.87
C GLU A 67 16.25 13.35 7.73
N GLU A 68 16.95 13.11 8.86
CA GLU A 68 18.27 12.48 8.84
C GLU A 68 18.26 11.09 8.19
N ILE A 69 17.22 10.30 8.44
CA ILE A 69 17.04 8.99 7.81
C ILE A 69 16.84 9.17 6.30
N LEU A 70 15.91 10.05 5.91
CA LEU A 70 15.62 10.28 4.50
C LEU A 70 16.84 10.79 3.76
N GLU A 71 17.60 11.73 4.31
CA GLU A 71 18.79 12.32 3.67
C GLU A 71 19.93 11.32 3.41
N ARG A 72 19.96 10.18 4.11
CA ARG A 72 20.90 9.09 3.78
C ARG A 72 20.59 8.40 2.45
N PHE A 73 19.29 8.29 2.11
CA PHE A 73 18.80 7.50 0.97
C PHE A 73 18.18 8.36 -0.13
N TYR A 74 17.84 9.59 0.17
CA TYR A 74 17.17 10.54 -0.71
C TYR A 74 17.89 11.88 -0.72
N THR A 75 17.65 12.64 -1.79
CA THR A 75 18.11 14.04 -1.92
C THR A 75 16.94 14.96 -1.67
N ARG A 76 17.11 15.93 -0.79
CA ARG A 76 16.13 17.00 -0.55
C ARG A 76 15.94 17.83 -1.82
N VAL A 77 14.69 18.03 -2.22
CA VAL A 77 14.33 18.77 -3.44
C VAL A 77 13.87 20.18 -3.10
N ASN A 78 12.79 20.30 -2.33
CA ASN A 78 12.23 21.58 -1.91
C ASN A 78 11.39 21.46 -0.64
N ASP A 79 11.14 22.61 -0.02
CA ASP A 79 10.21 22.77 1.08
C ASP A 79 8.96 23.52 0.62
N SER A 80 7.83 23.16 1.20
CA SER A 80 6.52 23.74 0.88
C SER A 80 5.55 23.57 2.05
N VAL A 81 4.29 23.84 1.80
CA VAL A 81 3.18 23.52 2.72
C VAL A 81 2.23 22.59 1.99
N LEU A 82 1.59 21.69 2.73
CA LEU A 82 0.63 20.74 2.17
C LEU A 82 -0.47 21.50 1.40
N SER A 83 -0.69 21.09 0.16
CA SER A 83 -1.67 21.67 -0.74
C SER A 83 -2.23 20.60 -1.68
N GLU A 84 -3.27 20.93 -2.43
CA GLU A 84 -3.82 20.03 -3.46
C GLU A 84 -2.77 19.67 -4.55
N LEU A 85 -1.76 20.51 -4.73
CA LEU A 85 -0.68 20.26 -5.69
C LEU A 85 0.42 19.35 -5.16
N THR A 86 0.43 19.01 -3.86
CA THR A 86 1.52 18.23 -3.25
C THR A 86 1.71 16.89 -3.95
N LEU A 87 0.63 16.13 -4.18
CA LEU A 87 0.73 14.83 -4.87
C LEU A 87 1.16 14.98 -6.34
N SER A 88 0.72 16.05 -7.01
CA SER A 88 1.15 16.35 -8.39
C SER A 88 2.65 16.65 -8.44
N ASN A 89 3.14 17.47 -7.50
CA ASN A 89 4.57 17.78 -7.39
C ASN A 89 5.40 16.53 -7.05
N MET A 90 4.92 15.65 -6.17
CA MET A 90 5.57 14.36 -5.89
C MET A 90 5.71 13.51 -7.16
N ASN A 91 4.69 13.48 -8.02
CA ASN A 91 4.73 12.72 -9.26
C ASN A 91 5.71 13.32 -10.27
N SER A 92 5.70 14.67 -10.47
CA SER A 92 6.59 15.35 -11.42
C SER A 92 8.06 15.22 -11.00
N GLU A 93 8.35 15.37 -9.72
CA GLU A 93 9.70 15.28 -9.15
C GLU A 93 10.16 13.86 -8.87
N LYS A 94 9.29 12.85 -9.07
CA LYS A 94 9.52 11.45 -8.68
C LYS A 94 9.98 11.32 -7.23
N ALA A 95 9.31 12.04 -6.33
CA ALA A 95 9.69 12.23 -4.94
C ALA A 95 8.65 11.65 -3.97
N ILE A 96 9.11 11.30 -2.77
CA ILE A 96 8.27 11.12 -1.58
C ILE A 96 8.23 12.44 -0.81
N CYS A 97 7.29 12.57 0.14
CA CYS A 97 7.10 13.82 0.86
C CYS A 97 7.06 13.56 2.38
N LEU A 98 7.92 14.21 3.13
CA LEU A 98 7.80 14.30 4.58
C LEU A 98 6.79 15.39 4.94
N LEU A 99 5.78 15.04 5.72
CA LEU A 99 4.73 15.93 6.22
C LEU A 99 4.85 16.04 7.75
N ARG A 100 4.80 17.27 8.25
CA ARG A 100 4.85 17.59 9.69
C ARG A 100 3.48 18.05 10.22
N PRO A 101 3.27 18.02 11.55
CA PRO A 101 1.98 18.38 12.16
C PRO A 101 1.51 19.81 11.86
N ASP A 102 2.43 20.73 11.60
CA ASP A 102 2.13 22.12 11.21
C ASP A 102 1.72 22.29 9.75
N GLY A 103 1.69 21.18 8.99
CA GLY A 103 1.39 21.17 7.56
C GLY A 103 2.60 21.47 6.67
N SER A 104 3.78 21.74 7.23
CA SER A 104 4.99 21.92 6.43
C SER A 104 5.41 20.61 5.78
N THR A 105 5.93 20.69 4.57
CA THR A 105 6.33 19.55 3.75
C THR A 105 7.74 19.71 3.20
N THR A 106 8.42 18.58 3.00
CA THR A 106 9.70 18.51 2.30
C THR A 106 9.67 17.39 1.29
N LEU A 107 9.98 17.64 0.03
CA LEU A 107 10.08 16.63 -1.00
C LEU A 107 11.49 16.02 -1.04
N TYR A 108 11.54 14.71 -1.25
CA TYR A 108 12.76 13.92 -1.29
C TYR A 108 12.76 13.00 -2.52
N SER A 109 13.73 13.19 -3.44
CA SER A 109 13.96 12.32 -4.58
C SER A 109 14.98 11.22 -4.26
N GLU A 110 14.84 10.07 -4.90
CA GLU A 110 15.64 8.88 -4.60
C GLU A 110 17.10 9.03 -5.04
N LYS A 111 18.04 8.58 -4.20
CA LYS A 111 19.42 8.28 -4.59
C LYS A 111 19.46 6.86 -5.12
N LEU A 112 19.36 6.70 -6.44
CA LEU A 112 19.18 5.38 -7.08
C LEU A 112 20.26 4.36 -6.70
N GLU A 113 21.49 4.81 -6.47
CA GLU A 113 22.61 3.98 -6.03
C GLU A 113 22.41 3.33 -4.65
N LYS A 114 21.50 3.88 -3.84
CA LYS A 114 21.13 3.34 -2.52
C LYS A 114 20.10 2.23 -2.59
N PHE A 115 19.49 2.02 -3.76
CA PHE A 115 18.36 1.13 -3.96
C PHE A 115 18.58 0.08 -5.06
N SER A 116 19.85 -0.23 -5.41
CA SER A 116 20.18 -1.14 -6.49
C SER A 116 19.52 -2.53 -6.37
N GLU A 117 19.33 -3.02 -5.16
CA GLU A 117 18.70 -4.31 -4.85
C GLU A 117 17.26 -4.18 -4.34
N VAL A 118 16.73 -2.96 -4.27
CA VAL A 118 15.39 -2.69 -3.74
C VAL A 118 14.44 -2.39 -4.90
N ARG A 119 13.29 -3.03 -4.88
CA ARG A 119 12.28 -2.82 -5.90
C ARG A 119 11.93 -1.34 -6.04
N ALA A 120 11.69 -0.89 -7.27
CA ALA A 120 11.37 0.50 -7.62
C ALA A 120 9.93 0.89 -7.22
N LEU A 121 9.61 0.75 -5.94
CA LEU A 121 8.35 1.14 -5.31
C LEU A 121 8.65 2.05 -4.13
N ASP A 122 7.96 3.18 -4.03
CA ASP A 122 8.13 4.11 -2.91
C ASP A 122 7.99 3.41 -1.56
N SER A 123 7.00 2.51 -1.42
CA SER A 123 6.80 1.74 -0.21
C SER A 123 8.01 0.87 0.15
N ALA A 124 8.53 0.10 -0.81
CA ALA A 124 9.65 -0.81 -0.57
C ALA A 124 10.95 -0.04 -0.24
N ARG A 125 11.20 1.06 -0.96
CA ARG A 125 12.40 1.90 -0.76
C ARG A 125 12.37 2.67 0.56
N LEU A 126 11.20 3.20 0.93
CA LEU A 126 11.01 3.86 2.22
C LEU A 126 11.17 2.88 3.39
N GLU A 127 10.56 1.70 3.29
CA GLU A 127 10.69 0.64 4.29
C GLU A 127 12.13 0.15 4.44
N HIS A 128 12.86 0.04 3.33
CA HIS A 128 14.30 -0.25 3.33
C HIS A 128 15.09 0.85 4.07
N ALA A 129 14.85 2.12 3.77
CA ALA A 129 15.54 3.25 4.39
C ALA A 129 15.31 3.29 5.91
N ILE A 130 14.07 3.09 6.36
CA ILE A 130 13.71 3.04 7.77
C ILE A 130 14.37 1.84 8.45
N THR A 131 14.23 0.65 7.88
CA THR A 131 14.76 -0.58 8.48
C THR A 131 16.29 -0.56 8.57
N ALA A 132 16.97 -0.09 7.52
CA ALA A 132 18.42 0.05 7.52
C ALA A 132 18.94 1.09 8.54
N SER A 133 18.11 2.05 8.95
CA SER A 133 18.48 3.11 9.88
C SER A 133 18.11 2.81 11.33
N ILE A 134 16.98 2.15 11.57
CA ILE A 134 16.38 1.98 12.92
C ILE A 134 16.23 0.49 13.29
N GLY A 135 16.37 -0.43 12.32
CA GLY A 135 16.28 -1.87 12.53
C GLY A 135 14.93 -2.47 12.18
N SER A 136 13.79 -1.79 12.42
CA SER A 136 12.48 -2.29 12.02
C SER A 136 11.44 -1.18 11.86
N LEU A 137 10.34 -1.48 11.16
CA LEU A 137 9.19 -0.58 11.04
C LEU A 137 8.43 -0.42 12.36
N GLU A 138 8.43 -1.45 13.19
CA GLU A 138 7.81 -1.43 14.52
C GLU A 138 8.54 -0.46 15.44
N ALA A 139 9.88 -0.47 15.43
CA ALA A 139 10.69 0.46 16.20
C ALA A 139 10.43 1.92 15.81
N ALA A 140 10.13 2.19 14.55
CA ALA A 140 9.73 3.50 14.07
C ALA A 140 8.26 3.84 14.40
N GLY A 141 7.46 2.89 14.88
CA GLY A 141 6.04 3.07 15.16
C GLY A 141 5.23 3.35 13.90
N ILE A 142 5.49 2.60 12.81
CA ILE A 142 4.82 2.81 11.53
C ILE A 142 3.38 2.33 11.60
N SER A 143 2.47 3.23 11.22
CA SER A 143 1.08 2.91 10.91
C SER A 143 0.69 3.46 9.54
N TYR A 144 -0.49 3.12 9.06
CA TYR A 144 -0.89 3.29 7.67
C TYR A 144 -2.16 4.10 7.55
N GLN A 145 -2.14 5.12 6.70
CA GLN A 145 -3.28 5.98 6.45
C GLN A 145 -3.37 6.32 4.95
N HIS A 146 -4.56 6.26 4.37
CA HIS A 146 -4.84 6.81 3.05
C HIS A 146 -5.40 8.24 3.15
N GLY A 147 -5.26 9.01 2.06
CA GLY A 147 -5.72 10.41 2.02
C GLY A 147 -4.77 11.36 2.73
N THR A 148 -4.40 12.45 2.06
CA THR A 148 -3.46 13.44 2.62
C THR A 148 -4.07 14.29 3.72
N HIS A 149 -5.39 14.55 3.63
CA HIS A 149 -6.13 15.29 4.65
C HIS A 149 -6.22 14.49 5.95
N GLU A 150 -6.60 13.21 5.86
CA GLU A 150 -6.69 12.29 6.99
C GLU A 150 -5.32 12.06 7.66
N VAL A 151 -4.23 12.08 6.87
CA VAL A 151 -2.87 12.02 7.40
C VAL A 151 -2.57 13.28 8.23
N LEU A 152 -2.89 14.48 7.71
CA LEU A 152 -2.66 15.73 8.44
C LEU A 152 -3.51 15.80 9.72
N GLU A 153 -4.78 15.40 9.65
CA GLU A 153 -5.65 15.31 10.84
C GLU A 153 -5.06 14.38 11.91
N ALA A 154 -4.54 13.22 11.51
CA ALA A 154 -3.90 12.28 12.43
C ALA A 154 -2.65 12.88 13.10
N LEU A 155 -1.84 13.65 12.36
CA LEU A 155 -0.68 14.36 12.92
C LEU A 155 -1.11 15.46 13.88
N GLN A 156 -2.11 16.26 13.53
CA GLN A 156 -2.64 17.33 14.38
C GLN A 156 -3.31 16.79 15.66
N ALA A 157 -3.89 15.60 15.58
CA ALA A 157 -4.42 14.87 16.73
C ALA A 157 -3.34 14.22 17.61
N GLY A 158 -2.06 14.34 17.25
CA GLY A 158 -0.94 13.76 18.00
C GLY A 158 -0.81 12.24 17.91
N LEU A 159 -1.43 11.60 16.91
CA LEU A 159 -1.35 10.15 16.72
C LEU A 159 0.01 9.70 16.13
N ALA A 160 0.74 10.63 15.52
CA ALA A 160 2.10 10.41 15.05
C ALA A 160 2.90 11.72 15.09
N GLN A 161 4.23 11.62 15.05
CA GLN A 161 5.12 12.78 15.09
C GLN A 161 5.34 13.40 13.70
N CYS A 162 5.33 12.57 12.68
CA CYS A 162 5.38 13.00 11.28
C CYS A 162 4.76 11.92 10.39
N ALA A 163 4.68 12.19 9.10
CA ALA A 163 4.25 11.22 8.11
C ALA A 163 5.10 11.30 6.85
N VAL A 164 5.24 10.17 6.17
CA VAL A 164 5.81 10.14 4.82
C VAL A 164 4.73 9.80 3.83
N LEU A 165 4.42 10.77 2.96
CA LEU A 165 3.54 10.58 1.83
C LEU A 165 4.32 9.88 0.72
N ILE A 166 3.71 8.88 0.11
CA ILE A 166 4.27 8.14 -1.02
C ILE A 166 3.35 8.25 -2.22
N ARG A 167 3.89 8.03 -3.41
CA ARG A 167 3.10 7.99 -4.65
C ARG A 167 2.28 6.69 -4.73
N PRO A 168 1.11 6.71 -5.37
CA PRO A 168 0.37 5.49 -5.65
C PRO A 168 1.16 4.58 -6.61
N VAL A 169 0.99 3.29 -6.45
CA VAL A 169 1.56 2.30 -7.38
C VAL A 169 0.83 2.39 -8.72
N SER A 170 1.56 2.36 -9.82
CA SER A 170 0.96 2.36 -11.16
C SER A 170 0.41 0.98 -11.54
N LEU A 171 -0.57 0.96 -12.45
CA LEU A 171 -1.10 -0.29 -13.02
C LEU A 171 0.00 -1.10 -13.74
N ALA A 172 0.94 -0.42 -14.41
CA ALA A 172 2.09 -1.05 -15.06
C ALA A 172 2.95 -1.83 -14.06
N GLU A 173 3.16 -1.28 -12.87
CA GLU A 173 3.93 -1.93 -11.80
C GLU A 173 3.19 -3.14 -11.20
N ILE A 174 1.87 -3.05 -11.05
CA ILE A 174 1.04 -4.18 -10.62
C ILE A 174 1.09 -5.30 -11.64
N ARG A 175 0.95 -4.97 -12.94
CA ARG A 175 1.04 -5.94 -14.02
C ARG A 175 2.40 -6.62 -14.03
N ARG A 176 3.49 -5.83 -14.00
CA ARG A 176 4.85 -6.37 -13.96
C ARG A 176 5.05 -7.32 -12.79
N THR A 177 4.58 -6.95 -11.59
CA THR A 177 4.67 -7.79 -10.39
C THR A 177 3.97 -9.14 -10.57
N ALA A 178 2.78 -9.10 -11.19
CA ALA A 178 2.02 -10.31 -11.46
C ALA A 178 2.69 -11.20 -12.53
N ASP A 179 3.21 -10.60 -13.60
CA ASP A 179 3.90 -11.31 -14.69
C ASP A 179 5.19 -11.99 -14.20
N GLU A 180 5.87 -11.37 -13.23
CA GLU A 180 7.03 -11.94 -12.53
C GLU A 180 6.66 -13.03 -11.50
N GLY A 181 5.36 -13.29 -11.27
CA GLY A 181 4.89 -14.24 -10.25
C GLY A 181 5.15 -13.80 -8.82
N LEU A 182 5.41 -12.52 -8.60
CA LEU A 182 5.71 -11.95 -7.29
C LEU A 182 4.45 -11.37 -6.63
N LEU A 183 4.55 -11.12 -5.34
CA LEU A 183 3.53 -10.42 -4.57
C LEU A 183 3.93 -8.95 -4.39
N MET A 184 2.93 -8.06 -4.41
CA MET A 184 3.13 -6.69 -3.98
C MET A 184 3.47 -6.65 -2.48
N PRO A 185 4.37 -5.74 -2.04
CA PRO A 185 4.60 -5.55 -0.62
C PRO A 185 3.29 -5.26 0.13
N PRO A 186 3.14 -5.71 1.38
CA PRO A 186 1.97 -5.38 2.19
C PRO A 186 1.73 -3.87 2.24
N LYS A 187 0.45 -3.46 2.22
CA LYS A 187 0.07 -2.04 2.34
C LYS A 187 0.69 -1.13 1.26
N SER A 188 0.91 -1.65 0.04
CA SER A 188 1.40 -0.86 -1.11
C SER A 188 0.27 -0.27 -1.94
N THR A 189 -0.90 -0.90 -1.97
CA THR A 189 -2.03 -0.53 -2.82
C THR A 189 -3.31 -0.37 -2.04
N PHE A 190 -4.11 0.63 -2.40
CA PHE A 190 -5.46 0.82 -1.91
C PHE A 190 -6.38 1.03 -3.11
N PHE A 191 -7.07 -0.03 -3.50
CA PHE A 191 -8.04 0.04 -4.59
C PHE A 191 -9.33 0.69 -4.14
N THR A 192 -9.84 1.62 -4.94
CA THR A 192 -11.10 2.32 -4.70
C THR A 192 -12.03 2.18 -5.93
N PRO A 193 -13.35 2.10 -5.69
CA PRO A 193 -14.02 2.00 -4.40
C PRO A 193 -13.81 0.63 -3.75
N LYS A 194 -13.78 0.58 -2.40
CA LYS A 194 -13.76 -0.70 -1.68
C LYS A 194 -15.11 -1.41 -1.82
N LEU A 195 -15.08 -2.65 -2.26
CA LEU A 195 -16.27 -3.49 -2.35
C LEU A 195 -16.80 -3.78 -0.94
N ARG A 196 -18.09 -3.55 -0.74
CA ARG A 196 -18.76 -3.86 0.53
C ARG A 196 -19.07 -5.35 0.59
N THR A 197 -18.73 -5.98 1.71
CA THR A 197 -19.07 -7.38 1.99
C THR A 197 -20.52 -7.46 2.48
N GLY A 198 -21.24 -8.54 2.11
CA GLY A 198 -22.59 -8.83 2.59
C GLY A 198 -23.72 -8.26 1.75
N LEU A 199 -23.44 -7.49 0.68
CA LEU A 199 -24.46 -7.04 -0.26
C LEU A 199 -24.99 -8.16 -1.16
N ALA A 200 -24.13 -9.15 -1.42
CA ALA A 200 -24.50 -10.38 -2.12
C ALA A 200 -23.92 -11.57 -1.33
N MET A 201 -24.73 -12.61 -1.18
CA MET A 201 -24.35 -13.83 -0.48
C MET A 201 -24.74 -15.03 -1.33
N ARG A 202 -23.89 -16.04 -1.34
CA ARG A 202 -24.15 -17.30 -2.00
C ARG A 202 -24.29 -18.39 -0.93
N PRO A 203 -25.42 -19.12 -0.85
CA PRO A 203 -25.53 -20.28 0.02
C PRO A 203 -24.57 -21.37 -0.44
N LEU A 204 -24.03 -22.13 0.51
CA LEU A 204 -23.21 -23.33 0.23
C LEU A 204 -24.03 -24.61 0.24
N GLU A 205 -25.27 -24.56 0.75
CA GLU A 205 -26.20 -25.68 0.72
C GLU A 205 -26.60 -25.96 -0.73
N VAL A 206 -26.65 -27.24 -1.07
CA VAL A 206 -27.12 -27.72 -2.38
C VAL A 206 -28.51 -28.29 -2.12
N ASP A 207 -29.53 -27.71 -2.76
CA ASP A 207 -30.85 -28.28 -2.83
C ASP A 207 -30.86 -29.62 -3.56
#